data_29f1dd712ce54547bcb843371068f1f3
#
_entry.id   29f1dd712ce54547bcb843371068f1f3
#
_cell.length_a   1.000
_cell.length_b   1.000
_cell.length_c   1.000
_cell.angle_alpha   90.00
_cell.angle_beta   90.00
_cell.angle_gamma   90.00
#
_symmetry.space_group_name_H-M   'P 1'
#
loop_
_entity.id
_entity.type
_entity.pdbx_description
1 polymer ?
#
loop_
_entity_poly.entity_id
_entity_poly.type
_entity_poly.pdbx_seq_one_letter_code
_entity_poly.pdbx_strand_id
1 'polypeptide(L)'
;KKNKDFCLAQRSAITMEVPFMRGYALALVQACHKRGAPAMGGMSALIPIKNDPVANEKALAGIRHDKTRDANDGFDGGWVAHPGLVPIAMEEFVKVLGDKPNQWEKQVEGNFGPAQWLDFQPEQPITEAGLRNNINVGIHYLGSWLGGNGCVPIHNLMEDAATAEISRSQVWQWVVSPKGILDDGRKVTVEMVRPMIAEELSKVKTFVAAQGEDTA
;
A
#
# COMPACT_ATOMS: atom_id res chain seq x y z
N LYS A 1 3.85 15.96 -12.29
CA LYS A 1 5.23 15.97 -12.84
C LYS A 1 5.87 17.34 -12.83
N LYS A 2 5.12 18.42 -13.14
CA LYS A 2 5.69 19.77 -13.31
C LYS A 2 5.68 20.61 -12.03
N ASN A 3 4.85 20.29 -11.06
CA ASN A 3 4.77 21.05 -9.82
C ASN A 3 5.86 20.56 -8.84
N LYS A 4 6.80 21.47 -8.54
CA LYS A 4 7.92 21.22 -7.63
C LYS A 4 7.51 21.13 -6.15
N ASP A 5 6.30 21.57 -5.83
CA ASP A 5 5.78 21.55 -4.46
C ASP A 5 5.25 20.18 -4.05
N PHE A 6 4.89 19.34 -5.03
CA PHE A 6 4.44 17.98 -4.77
C PHE A 6 5.63 17.03 -4.66
N CYS A 7 5.85 16.49 -3.48
CA CYS A 7 6.78 15.42 -3.22
C CYS A 7 6.14 14.46 -2.20
N LEU A 8 5.86 13.24 -2.60
CA LEU A 8 5.26 12.24 -1.73
C LEU A 8 6.24 11.81 -0.64
N ALA A 9 5.72 11.63 0.56
CA ALA A 9 6.40 10.95 1.65
C ALA A 9 6.68 9.48 1.29
N GLN A 10 7.49 8.80 2.10
CA GLN A 10 7.74 7.37 1.92
C GLN A 10 6.46 6.53 2.03
N ARG A 11 6.41 5.37 1.38
CA ARG A 11 5.22 4.51 1.32
C ARG A 11 4.61 4.20 2.69
N SER A 12 5.43 3.93 3.70
CA SER A 12 4.96 3.59 5.05
C SER A 12 4.21 4.73 5.75
N ALA A 13 4.40 5.97 5.31
CA ALA A 13 3.68 7.14 5.83
C ALA A 13 2.35 7.41 5.10
N ILE A 14 2.12 6.77 3.95
CA ILE A 14 0.92 6.94 3.14
C ILE A 14 -0.02 5.77 3.43
N THR A 15 -0.92 5.98 4.37
CA THR A 15 -1.97 5.03 4.74
C THR A 15 -3.32 5.47 4.18
N MET A 16 -4.34 4.63 4.31
CA MET A 16 -5.71 5.00 3.94
C MET A 16 -6.30 6.11 4.83
N GLU A 17 -5.59 6.53 5.89
CA GLU A 17 -6.03 7.56 6.84
C GLU A 17 -5.51 8.96 6.48
N VAL A 18 -4.53 9.08 5.59
CA VAL A 18 -4.07 10.40 5.14
C VAL A 18 -5.16 11.12 4.33
N PRO A 19 -5.22 12.47 4.35
CA PRO A 19 -6.34 13.23 3.83
C PRO A 19 -6.73 12.90 2.39
N PHE A 20 -5.77 12.81 1.47
CA PHE A 20 -6.09 12.52 0.07
C PHE A 20 -6.62 11.09 -0.14
N MET A 21 -6.13 10.11 0.62
CA MET A 21 -6.63 8.74 0.57
C MET A 21 -8.02 8.62 1.20
N ARG A 22 -8.28 9.35 2.31
CA ARG A 22 -9.62 9.46 2.92
C ARG A 22 -10.61 10.10 1.96
N GLY A 23 -10.24 11.24 1.36
CA GLY A 23 -11.06 11.93 0.37
C GLY A 23 -11.40 11.05 -0.83
N TYR A 24 -10.43 10.30 -1.34
CA TYR A 24 -10.63 9.32 -2.40
C TYR A 24 -11.62 8.21 -1.99
N ALA A 25 -11.40 7.56 -0.84
CA ALA A 25 -12.22 6.44 -0.38
C ALA A 25 -13.70 6.85 -0.20
N LEU A 26 -13.95 7.97 0.47
CA LEU A 26 -15.30 8.47 0.71
C LEU A 26 -15.99 8.94 -0.58
N ALA A 27 -15.25 9.55 -1.50
CA ALA A 27 -15.76 9.92 -2.83
C ALA A 27 -16.20 8.69 -3.63
N LEU A 28 -15.44 7.60 -3.53
CA LEU A 28 -15.76 6.33 -4.19
C LEU A 28 -17.09 5.75 -3.65
N VAL A 29 -17.23 5.64 -2.33
CA VAL A 29 -18.48 5.16 -1.69
C VAL A 29 -19.64 6.02 -2.12
N GLN A 30 -19.52 7.35 -2.02
CA GLN A 30 -20.56 8.30 -2.43
C GLN A 30 -20.98 8.11 -3.89
N ALA A 31 -20.01 7.96 -4.79
CA ALA A 31 -20.26 7.81 -6.23
C ALA A 31 -20.96 6.48 -6.55
N CYS A 32 -20.58 5.40 -5.88
CA CYS A 32 -21.20 4.09 -6.05
C CYS A 32 -22.64 4.07 -5.51
N HIS A 33 -22.84 4.49 -4.27
CA HIS A 33 -24.16 4.43 -3.62
C HIS A 33 -25.20 5.35 -4.28
N LYS A 34 -24.79 6.53 -4.77
CA LYS A 34 -25.68 7.38 -5.59
C LYS A 34 -26.21 6.69 -6.85
N ARG A 35 -25.56 5.63 -7.29
CA ARG A 35 -25.92 4.87 -8.48
C ARG A 35 -26.50 3.48 -8.18
N GLY A 36 -26.71 3.16 -6.90
CA GLY A 36 -27.17 1.84 -6.48
C GLY A 36 -26.16 0.74 -6.81
N ALA A 37 -24.85 1.07 -6.80
CA ALA A 37 -23.77 0.14 -7.05
C ALA A 37 -22.99 -0.14 -5.75
N PRO A 38 -22.54 -1.39 -5.51
CA PRO A 38 -21.68 -1.70 -4.37
C PRO A 38 -20.35 -0.97 -4.46
N ALA A 39 -19.90 -0.43 -3.34
CA ALA A 39 -18.55 0.10 -3.18
C ALA A 39 -17.65 -0.99 -2.57
N MET A 40 -16.59 -1.38 -3.28
CA MET A 40 -15.66 -2.40 -2.82
C MET A 40 -14.36 -1.76 -2.33
N GLY A 41 -14.01 -2.04 -1.08
CA GLY A 41 -12.76 -1.60 -0.46
C GLY A 41 -11.54 -2.28 -1.08
N GLY A 42 -10.37 -1.67 -0.88
CA GLY A 42 -9.10 -2.18 -1.37
C GLY A 42 -8.67 -3.49 -0.69
N MET A 43 -7.66 -4.13 -1.28
CA MET A 43 -7.02 -5.30 -0.69
C MET A 43 -6.07 -4.86 0.43
N SER A 44 -6.22 -5.43 1.63
CA SER A 44 -5.14 -5.42 2.60
C SER A 44 -4.05 -6.38 2.11
N ALA A 45 -2.85 -5.86 1.88
CA ALA A 45 -1.75 -6.66 1.35
C ALA A 45 -1.11 -7.61 2.39
N LEU A 46 -1.48 -7.47 3.67
CA LEU A 46 -1.00 -8.34 4.75
C LEU A 46 -1.42 -9.79 4.52
N ILE A 47 -0.52 -10.72 4.80
CA ILE A 47 -0.74 -12.15 4.67
C ILE A 47 -0.48 -12.87 6.01
N PRO A 48 -1.07 -14.05 6.25
CA PRO A 48 -0.77 -14.85 7.44
C PRO A 48 0.70 -15.25 7.50
N ILE A 49 1.31 -15.13 8.69
CA ILE A 49 2.73 -15.44 8.92
C ILE A 49 2.81 -16.71 9.75
N LYS A 50 3.27 -17.82 9.15
CA LYS A 50 3.24 -19.15 9.77
C LYS A 50 4.25 -19.34 10.90
N ASN A 51 5.45 -18.78 10.76
CA ASN A 51 6.59 -19.10 11.62
C ASN A 51 6.89 -18.03 12.68
N ASP A 52 6.04 -17.00 12.80
CA ASP A 52 6.16 -15.94 13.78
C ASP A 52 4.76 -15.55 14.30
N PRO A 53 4.33 -16.10 15.43
CA PRO A 53 3.01 -15.83 16.00
C PRO A 53 2.79 -14.34 16.34
N VAL A 54 3.83 -13.63 16.79
CA VAL A 54 3.73 -12.22 17.17
C VAL A 54 3.54 -11.35 15.93
N ALA A 55 4.34 -11.58 14.90
CA ALA A 55 4.19 -10.89 13.61
C ALA A 55 2.85 -11.22 12.96
N ASN A 56 2.39 -12.48 13.07
CA ASN A 56 1.08 -12.89 12.57
C ASN A 56 -0.07 -12.17 13.28
N GLU A 57 -0.06 -12.10 14.60
CA GLU A 57 -1.09 -11.37 15.35
C GLU A 57 -1.14 -9.90 14.96
N LYS A 58 0.02 -9.25 14.81
CA LYS A 58 0.11 -7.87 14.33
C LYS A 58 -0.46 -7.71 12.91
N ALA A 59 -0.18 -8.65 12.01
CA ALA A 59 -0.73 -8.64 10.65
C ALA A 59 -2.27 -8.79 10.68
N LEU A 60 -2.80 -9.72 11.45
CA LEU A 60 -4.24 -9.92 11.61
C LEU A 60 -4.94 -8.71 12.23
N ALA A 61 -4.32 -8.08 13.23
CA ALA A 61 -4.83 -6.83 13.81
C ALA A 61 -4.88 -5.70 12.78
N GLY A 62 -3.87 -5.57 11.91
CA GLY A 62 -3.85 -4.62 10.80
C GLY A 62 -4.99 -4.86 9.82
N ILE A 63 -5.28 -6.11 9.47
CA ILE A 63 -6.40 -6.47 8.60
C ILE A 63 -7.74 -6.11 9.23
N ARG A 64 -7.92 -6.42 10.52
CA ARG A 64 -9.13 -6.01 11.26
C ARG A 64 -9.31 -4.51 11.24
N HIS A 65 -8.26 -3.74 11.52
CA HIS A 65 -8.29 -2.28 11.49
C HIS A 65 -8.73 -1.75 10.12
N ASP A 66 -8.13 -2.26 9.04
CA ASP A 66 -8.49 -1.86 7.67
C ASP A 66 -9.96 -2.17 7.35
N LYS A 67 -10.43 -3.38 7.67
CA LYS A 67 -11.80 -3.79 7.35
C LYS A 67 -12.85 -3.13 8.23
N THR A 68 -12.52 -2.85 9.49
CA THR A 68 -13.37 -2.03 10.37
C THR A 68 -13.55 -0.63 9.80
N ARG A 69 -12.46 0.00 9.36
CA ARG A 69 -12.53 1.33 8.71
C ARG A 69 -13.38 1.27 7.45
N ASP A 70 -13.10 0.34 6.54
CA ASP A 70 -13.82 0.20 5.27
C ASP A 70 -15.32 0.02 5.51
N ALA A 71 -15.72 -0.90 6.39
CA ALA A 71 -17.13 -1.13 6.73
C ALA A 71 -17.81 0.12 7.32
N ASN A 72 -17.14 0.83 8.23
CA ASN A 72 -17.66 2.05 8.83
C ASN A 72 -17.73 3.21 7.83
N ASP A 73 -16.85 3.28 6.85
CA ASP A 73 -16.86 4.28 5.78
C ASP A 73 -18.05 4.10 4.82
N GLY A 74 -18.59 2.89 4.75
CA GLY A 74 -19.72 2.58 3.88
C GLY A 74 -19.41 1.61 2.75
N PHE A 75 -18.22 1.03 2.72
CA PHE A 75 -17.93 -0.04 1.74
C PHE A 75 -18.82 -1.25 1.99
N ASP A 76 -19.27 -1.89 0.93
CA ASP A 76 -20.16 -3.06 0.98
C ASP A 76 -19.39 -4.38 1.10
N GLY A 77 -18.09 -4.32 0.90
CA GLY A 77 -17.16 -5.43 0.99
C GLY A 77 -15.76 -4.99 0.68
N GLY A 78 -14.83 -5.94 0.58
CA GLY A 78 -13.43 -5.64 0.30
C GLY A 78 -12.65 -6.87 -0.14
N TRP A 79 -11.39 -6.66 -0.48
CA TRP A 79 -10.47 -7.69 -0.92
C TRP A 79 -9.54 -8.12 0.20
N VAL A 80 -9.10 -9.37 0.15
CA VAL A 80 -8.05 -9.93 1.01
C VAL A 80 -7.00 -10.65 0.17
N ALA A 81 -5.76 -10.61 0.61
CA ALA A 81 -4.62 -11.18 -0.12
C ALA A 81 -4.51 -12.71 0.02
N HIS A 82 -5.26 -13.32 0.95
CA HIS A 82 -5.18 -14.75 1.23
C HIS A 82 -6.55 -15.30 1.67
N PRO A 83 -6.99 -16.47 1.19
CA PRO A 83 -8.31 -17.02 1.54
C PRO A 83 -8.51 -17.22 3.04
N GLY A 84 -7.47 -17.53 3.81
CA GLY A 84 -7.53 -17.64 5.28
C GLY A 84 -7.90 -16.34 6.01
N LEU A 85 -7.92 -15.20 5.32
CA LEU A 85 -8.29 -13.90 5.87
C LEU A 85 -9.77 -13.55 5.65
N VAL A 86 -10.47 -14.33 4.83
CA VAL A 86 -11.90 -14.10 4.55
C VAL A 86 -12.74 -14.09 5.83
N PRO A 87 -12.60 -15.05 6.76
CA PRO A 87 -13.39 -15.02 8.01
C PRO A 87 -13.16 -13.74 8.81
N ILE A 88 -11.92 -13.26 8.90
CA ILE A 88 -11.55 -12.05 9.64
C ILE A 88 -12.20 -10.82 9.02
N ALA A 89 -12.12 -10.69 7.69
CA ALA A 89 -12.76 -9.59 6.97
C ALA A 89 -14.29 -9.63 7.12
N MET A 90 -14.88 -10.81 7.00
CA MET A 90 -16.34 -11.00 7.15
C MET A 90 -16.81 -10.61 8.56
N GLU A 91 -16.09 -10.98 9.62
CA GLU A 91 -16.42 -10.56 10.99
C GLU A 91 -16.58 -9.03 11.11
N GLU A 92 -15.68 -8.26 10.50
CA GLU A 92 -15.69 -6.80 10.60
C GLU A 92 -16.85 -6.19 9.77
N PHE A 93 -17.10 -6.70 8.57
CA PHE A 93 -18.22 -6.26 7.77
C PHE A 93 -19.58 -6.62 8.37
N VAL A 94 -19.73 -7.82 8.93
CA VAL A 94 -20.99 -8.28 9.58
C VAL A 94 -21.35 -7.41 10.80
N LYS A 95 -20.38 -6.88 11.54
CA LYS A 95 -20.64 -5.95 12.65
C LYS A 95 -21.43 -4.69 12.20
N VAL A 96 -21.25 -4.27 10.97
CA VAL A 96 -21.88 -3.07 10.40
C VAL A 96 -23.11 -3.44 9.56
N LEU A 97 -23.00 -4.45 8.74
CA LEU A 97 -24.05 -4.87 7.80
C LEU A 97 -25.14 -5.72 8.47
N GLY A 98 -24.80 -6.46 9.55
CA GLY A 98 -25.69 -7.48 10.09
C GLY A 98 -26.02 -8.53 9.02
N ASP A 99 -27.31 -8.78 8.80
CA ASP A 99 -27.83 -9.70 7.78
C ASP A 99 -28.05 -9.06 6.39
N LYS A 100 -27.73 -7.76 6.25
CA LYS A 100 -27.89 -7.05 4.97
C LYS A 100 -26.77 -7.42 4.00
N PRO A 101 -27.06 -7.62 2.72
CA PRO A 101 -26.03 -7.96 1.71
C PRO A 101 -25.16 -6.76 1.32
N ASN A 102 -25.57 -5.54 1.65
CA ASN A 102 -24.91 -4.29 1.32
C ASN A 102 -25.40 -3.14 2.21
N GLN A 103 -24.84 -1.95 2.05
CA GLN A 103 -25.26 -0.74 2.73
C GLN A 103 -25.46 0.47 1.77
N TRP A 104 -25.98 0.23 0.58
CA TRP A 104 -26.17 1.27 -0.46
C TRP A 104 -27.00 2.46 0.01
N GLU A 105 -27.90 2.23 0.96
CA GLU A 105 -28.74 3.28 1.55
C GLU A 105 -27.92 4.27 2.37
N LYS A 106 -26.74 3.88 2.82
CA LYS A 106 -25.83 4.77 3.54
C LYS A 106 -25.23 5.78 2.58
N GLN A 107 -25.73 7.01 2.65
CA GLN A 107 -25.18 8.11 1.87
C GLN A 107 -24.04 8.77 2.63
N VAL A 108 -22.89 8.86 1.98
CA VAL A 108 -21.74 9.59 2.51
C VAL A 108 -21.90 11.07 2.17
N GLU A 109 -22.07 11.89 3.19
CA GLU A 109 -22.16 13.35 3.04
C GLU A 109 -20.76 13.96 2.86
N GLY A 110 -20.69 15.03 2.09
CA GLY A 110 -19.46 15.78 1.88
C GLY A 110 -19.27 16.19 0.42
N ASN A 111 -18.42 17.17 0.24
CA ASN A 111 -17.99 17.62 -1.09
C ASN A 111 -16.52 17.21 -1.29
N PHE A 112 -16.30 16.11 -1.98
CA PHE A 112 -14.99 15.56 -2.27
C PHE A 112 -14.48 16.10 -3.62
N GLY A 113 -13.36 16.80 -3.60
CA GLY A 113 -12.85 17.46 -4.78
C GLY A 113 -11.33 17.61 -4.81
N PRO A 114 -10.80 18.32 -5.82
CA PRO A 114 -9.37 18.43 -6.04
C PRO A 114 -8.56 18.93 -4.85
N ALA A 115 -9.12 19.80 -4.01
CA ALA A 115 -8.44 20.32 -2.82
C ALA A 115 -8.10 19.21 -1.83
N GLN A 116 -9.01 18.24 -1.63
CA GLN A 116 -8.76 17.09 -0.75
C GLN A 116 -7.89 16.05 -1.43
N TRP A 117 -8.13 15.76 -2.72
CA TRP A 117 -7.36 14.75 -3.45
C TRP A 117 -5.90 15.15 -3.70
N LEU A 118 -5.58 16.43 -3.57
CA LEU A 118 -4.23 16.96 -3.73
C LEU A 118 -3.57 17.36 -2.40
N ASP A 119 -4.22 17.08 -1.27
CA ASP A 119 -3.66 17.30 0.05
C ASP A 119 -2.76 16.12 0.46
N PHE A 120 -1.52 16.16 0.01
CA PHE A 120 -0.54 15.09 0.24
C PHE A 120 0.12 15.13 1.62
N GLN A 121 -0.14 16.15 2.43
CA GLN A 121 0.53 16.38 3.71
C GLN A 121 2.04 16.14 3.63
N PRO A 122 2.80 17.01 2.97
CA PRO A 122 4.18 16.76 2.58
C PRO A 122 5.20 16.70 3.74
N GLU A 123 4.79 16.90 4.97
CA GLU A 123 5.67 17.02 6.12
C GLU A 123 6.19 15.68 6.69
N GLN A 124 5.79 14.57 6.09
CA GLN A 124 6.30 13.26 6.50
C GLN A 124 7.73 13.05 5.98
N PRO A 125 8.64 12.49 6.80
CA PRO A 125 10.02 12.32 6.39
C PRO A 125 10.17 11.33 5.24
N ILE A 126 11.21 11.55 4.43
CA ILE A 126 11.76 10.58 3.51
C ILE A 126 13.02 10.03 4.17
N THR A 127 13.08 8.74 4.45
CA THR A 127 14.24 8.13 5.10
C THR A 127 15.08 7.33 4.12
N GLU A 128 16.36 7.11 4.43
CA GLU A 128 17.20 6.19 3.64
C GLU A 128 16.60 4.78 3.64
N ALA A 129 16.03 4.33 4.75
CA ALA A 129 15.36 3.04 4.83
C ALA A 129 14.15 2.95 3.87
N GLY A 130 13.35 4.02 3.77
CA GLY A 130 12.23 4.10 2.81
C GLY A 130 12.71 4.11 1.36
N LEU A 131 13.81 4.79 1.05
CA LEU A 131 14.44 4.78 -0.27
C LEU A 131 14.94 3.38 -0.63
N ARG A 132 15.67 2.73 0.26
CA ARG A 132 16.15 1.36 0.08
C ARG A 132 15.01 0.37 -0.07
N ASN A 133 13.96 0.50 0.70
CA ASN A 133 12.78 -0.36 0.59
C ASN A 133 12.14 -0.26 -0.80
N ASN A 134 11.98 0.94 -1.36
CA ASN A 134 11.45 1.11 -2.72
C ASN A 134 12.34 0.42 -3.77
N ILE A 135 13.65 0.53 -3.64
CA ILE A 135 14.60 -0.13 -4.54
C ILE A 135 14.52 -1.65 -4.39
N ASN A 136 14.55 -2.15 -3.16
CA ASN A 136 14.53 -3.57 -2.84
C ASN A 136 13.25 -4.25 -3.36
N VAL A 137 12.08 -3.70 -3.01
CA VAL A 137 10.78 -4.25 -3.44
C VAL A 137 10.64 -4.21 -4.96
N GLY A 138 11.11 -3.13 -5.61
CA GLY A 138 11.11 -3.03 -7.07
C GLY A 138 11.94 -4.11 -7.74
N ILE A 139 13.12 -4.43 -7.20
CA ILE A 139 14.01 -5.50 -7.73
C ILE A 139 13.37 -6.87 -7.52
N HIS A 140 12.86 -7.16 -6.32
CA HIS A 140 12.17 -8.40 -6.01
C HIS A 140 10.99 -8.65 -6.95
N TYR A 141 10.13 -7.64 -7.09
CA TYR A 141 8.96 -7.77 -7.93
C TYR A 141 9.33 -8.01 -9.40
N LEU A 142 10.27 -7.23 -9.94
CA LEU A 142 10.72 -7.42 -11.33
C LEU A 142 11.32 -8.78 -11.57
N GLY A 143 12.13 -9.29 -10.64
CA GLY A 143 12.67 -10.64 -10.72
C GLY A 143 11.58 -11.71 -10.78
N SER A 144 10.60 -11.64 -9.90
CA SER A 144 9.46 -12.57 -9.88
C SER A 144 8.60 -12.46 -11.14
N TRP A 145 8.33 -11.24 -11.59
CA TRP A 145 7.54 -11.00 -12.80
C TRP A 145 8.21 -11.54 -14.06
N LEU A 146 9.50 -11.35 -14.20
CA LEU A 146 10.30 -11.94 -15.30
C LEU A 146 10.31 -13.47 -15.25
N GLY A 147 10.20 -14.05 -14.05
CA GLY A 147 10.00 -15.48 -13.84
C GLY A 147 8.57 -15.98 -14.08
N GLY A 148 7.64 -15.10 -14.49
CA GLY A 148 6.26 -15.46 -14.84
C GLY A 148 5.25 -15.31 -13.69
N ASN A 149 5.65 -14.80 -12.51
CA ASN A 149 4.77 -14.60 -11.37
C ASN A 149 4.56 -13.10 -11.09
N GLY A 150 3.34 -12.62 -11.33
CA GLY A 150 2.96 -11.20 -11.18
C GLY A 150 2.36 -10.83 -9.82
N CYS A 151 2.25 -11.76 -8.88
CA CYS A 151 1.76 -11.51 -7.52
C CYS A 151 2.64 -12.31 -6.55
N VAL A 152 3.42 -11.64 -5.73
CA VAL A 152 4.49 -12.26 -4.95
C VAL A 152 4.54 -11.74 -3.52
N PRO A 153 4.70 -12.63 -2.51
CA PRO A 153 4.93 -12.21 -1.13
C PRO A 153 6.33 -11.62 -0.99
N ILE A 154 6.41 -10.35 -0.61
CA ILE A 154 7.65 -9.65 -0.30
C ILE A 154 7.50 -9.00 1.07
N HIS A 155 8.40 -9.29 2.01
CA HIS A 155 8.36 -8.75 3.38
C HIS A 155 7.00 -8.89 4.07
N ASN A 156 6.36 -10.06 3.93
CA ASN A 156 5.03 -10.39 4.48
C ASN A 156 3.86 -9.56 3.89
N LEU A 157 4.06 -8.96 2.73
CA LEU A 157 3.03 -8.29 1.97
C LEU A 157 2.88 -8.96 0.60
N MET A 158 1.63 -9.13 0.15
CA MET A 158 1.35 -9.57 -1.21
C MET A 158 1.49 -8.38 -2.15
N GLU A 159 2.58 -8.36 -2.91
CA GLU A 159 2.95 -7.26 -3.79
C GLU A 159 2.61 -7.58 -5.25
N ASP A 160 2.27 -6.54 -6.01
CA ASP A 160 1.89 -6.62 -7.41
C ASP A 160 2.59 -5.55 -8.27
N ALA A 161 2.21 -5.44 -9.55
CA ALA A 161 2.80 -4.48 -10.47
C ALA A 161 2.63 -3.02 -10.01
N ALA A 162 1.54 -2.69 -9.32
CA ALA A 162 1.31 -1.34 -8.81
C ALA A 162 2.35 -0.96 -7.76
N THR A 163 2.75 -1.92 -6.91
CA THR A 163 3.81 -1.73 -5.92
C THR A 163 5.15 -1.37 -6.56
N ALA A 164 5.54 -2.11 -7.60
CA ALA A 164 6.79 -1.83 -8.32
C ALA A 164 6.74 -0.46 -9.02
N GLU A 165 5.61 -0.12 -9.64
CA GLU A 165 5.43 1.17 -10.31
C GLU A 165 5.45 2.35 -9.34
N ILE A 166 4.79 2.24 -8.19
CA ILE A 166 4.82 3.27 -7.15
C ILE A 166 6.24 3.44 -6.61
N SER A 167 6.92 2.34 -6.28
CA SER A 167 8.29 2.35 -5.76
C SER A 167 9.26 3.03 -6.74
N ARG A 168 9.22 2.65 -8.01
CA ARG A 168 10.01 3.27 -9.07
C ARG A 168 9.69 4.77 -9.22
N SER A 169 8.40 5.11 -9.22
CA SER A 169 7.95 6.49 -9.39
C SER A 169 8.36 7.37 -8.22
N GLN A 170 8.33 6.86 -6.99
CA GLN A 170 8.80 7.61 -5.82
C GLN A 170 10.32 7.86 -5.87
N VAL A 171 11.13 6.85 -6.18
CA VAL A 171 12.58 7.04 -6.36
C VAL A 171 12.87 8.11 -7.40
N TRP A 172 12.20 8.05 -8.55
CA TRP A 172 12.32 9.06 -9.58
C TRP A 172 11.91 10.45 -9.08
N GLN A 173 10.77 10.55 -8.39
CA GLN A 173 10.29 11.83 -7.86
C GLN A 173 11.27 12.43 -6.86
N TRP A 174 11.81 11.63 -5.94
CA TRP A 174 12.76 12.10 -4.94
C TRP A 174 14.09 12.55 -5.56
N VAL A 175 14.51 11.94 -6.66
CA VAL A 175 15.68 12.39 -7.41
C VAL A 175 15.44 13.76 -8.07
N VAL A 176 14.29 13.92 -8.75
CA VAL A 176 14.05 15.13 -9.56
C VAL A 176 13.42 16.30 -8.79
N SER A 177 12.73 16.02 -7.67
CA SER A 177 12.12 17.07 -6.85
C SER A 177 13.16 17.76 -5.96
N PRO A 178 13.17 19.08 -5.83
CA PRO A 178 14.01 19.77 -4.88
C PRO A 178 13.71 19.38 -3.41
N LYS A 179 12.50 18.89 -3.13
CA LYS A 179 12.06 18.41 -1.82
C LYS A 179 12.40 16.94 -1.53
N GLY A 180 13.01 16.24 -2.47
CA GLY A 180 13.48 14.86 -2.26
C GLY A 180 14.73 14.84 -1.39
N ILE A 181 14.57 15.18 -0.11
CA ILE A 181 15.62 15.29 0.90
C ILE A 181 15.32 14.26 1.98
N LEU A 182 16.34 13.49 2.35
CA LEU A 182 16.24 12.52 3.44
C LEU A 182 16.14 13.26 4.81
N ASP A 183 15.64 12.56 5.80
CA ASP A 183 15.52 13.05 7.18
C ASP A 183 16.86 13.47 7.82
N ASP A 184 17.97 12.97 7.31
CA ASP A 184 19.33 13.38 7.70
C ASP A 184 19.87 14.59 6.92
N GLY A 185 19.07 15.18 6.04
CA GLY A 185 19.40 16.37 5.24
C GLY A 185 20.06 16.10 3.89
N ARG A 186 20.40 14.85 3.55
CA ARG A 186 20.97 14.51 2.24
C ARG A 186 19.93 14.59 1.14
N LYS A 187 20.29 15.22 0.02
CA LYS A 187 19.48 15.21 -1.21
C LYS A 187 19.55 13.85 -1.87
N VAL A 188 18.41 13.28 -2.23
CA VAL A 188 18.37 12.07 -3.05
C VAL A 188 18.83 12.40 -4.47
N THR A 189 19.92 11.77 -4.90
CA THR A 189 20.53 11.98 -6.21
C THR A 189 20.71 10.66 -6.96
N VAL A 190 20.97 10.73 -8.27
CA VAL A 190 21.29 9.56 -9.08
C VAL A 190 22.56 8.86 -8.58
N GLU A 191 23.56 9.64 -8.16
CA GLU A 191 24.85 9.12 -7.64
C GLU A 191 24.64 8.35 -6.34
N MET A 192 23.67 8.76 -5.51
CA MET A 192 23.29 8.04 -4.29
C MET A 192 22.52 6.75 -4.62
N VAL A 193 21.57 6.82 -5.55
CA VAL A 193 20.67 5.70 -5.87
C VAL A 193 21.41 4.55 -6.58
N ARG A 194 22.32 4.84 -7.49
CA ARG A 194 23.05 3.80 -8.28
C ARG A 194 23.76 2.76 -7.43
N PRO A 195 24.61 3.11 -6.45
CA PRO A 195 25.22 2.11 -5.57
C PRO A 195 24.19 1.38 -4.70
N MET A 196 23.14 2.07 -4.22
CA MET A 196 22.07 1.41 -3.46
C MET A 196 21.36 0.32 -4.27
N ILE A 197 21.16 0.51 -5.58
CA ILE A 197 20.60 -0.54 -6.46
C ILE A 197 21.48 -1.80 -6.43
N ALA A 198 22.78 -1.65 -6.54
CA ALA A 198 23.70 -2.79 -6.52
C ALA A 198 23.72 -3.51 -5.15
N GLU A 199 23.68 -2.74 -4.07
CA GLU A 199 23.60 -3.27 -2.70
C GLU A 199 22.29 -4.03 -2.46
N GLU A 200 21.15 -3.44 -2.82
CA GLU A 200 19.83 -4.07 -2.65
C GLU A 200 19.68 -5.29 -3.57
N LEU A 201 20.20 -5.26 -4.79
CA LEU A 201 20.24 -6.43 -5.67
C LEU A 201 21.02 -7.58 -5.03
N SER A 202 22.14 -7.30 -4.37
CA SER A 202 22.91 -8.33 -3.65
C SER A 202 22.09 -8.95 -2.52
N LYS A 203 21.37 -8.14 -1.73
CA LYS A 203 20.48 -8.62 -0.67
C LYS A 203 19.34 -9.49 -1.22
N VAL A 204 18.72 -9.07 -2.31
CA VAL A 204 17.64 -9.83 -2.97
C VAL A 204 18.16 -11.17 -3.46
N LYS A 205 19.31 -11.21 -4.11
CA LYS A 205 19.93 -12.48 -4.55
C LYS A 205 20.19 -13.43 -3.38
N THR A 206 20.70 -12.92 -2.27
CA THR A 206 20.93 -13.74 -1.05
C THR A 206 19.61 -14.26 -0.48
N PHE A 207 18.58 -13.42 -0.42
CA PHE A 207 17.26 -13.81 0.07
C PHE A 207 16.63 -14.90 -0.82
N VAL A 208 16.63 -14.71 -2.14
CA VAL A 208 16.08 -15.68 -3.11
C VAL A 208 16.85 -16.99 -3.07
N ALA A 209 18.19 -16.96 -2.98
CA ALA A 209 19.00 -18.16 -2.85
C ALA A 209 18.70 -18.95 -1.57
N ALA A 210 18.43 -18.25 -0.46
CA ALA A 210 18.03 -18.89 0.80
C ALA A 210 16.63 -19.53 0.76
N GLN A 211 15.74 -19.04 -0.13
CA GLN A 211 14.42 -19.63 -0.36
C GLN A 211 14.40 -20.66 -1.50
N GLY A 212 15.37 -20.59 -2.39
CA GLY A 212 15.39 -21.32 -3.66
C GLY A 212 15.82 -22.78 -3.56
N GLU A 213 16.13 -23.29 -2.39
CA GLU A 213 16.23 -24.73 -2.19
C GLU A 213 14.85 -25.43 -2.14
N ASP A 214 13.75 -24.64 -2.03
CA ASP A 214 12.37 -25.15 -1.97
C ASP A 214 11.54 -24.85 -3.24
N THR A 215 12.08 -24.21 -4.26
CA THR A 215 11.33 -23.78 -5.46
C THR A 215 11.96 -24.18 -6.80
N ALA A 216 12.71 -25.30 -6.82
CA ALA A 216 13.15 -25.92 -8.07
C ALA A 216 12.14 -26.96 -8.56
#